data_d5c951cf9b4954dc7cfaf85949646536
#
_entry.id   d5c951cf9b4954dc7cfaf85949646536
#
_cell.length_a   1.000
_cell.length_b   1.000
_cell.length_c   1.000
_cell.angle_alpha   90.00
_cell.angle_beta   90.00
_cell.angle_gamma   90.00
#
_symmetry.space_group_name_H-M   'P 1'
#
loop_
_entity.id
_entity.type
_entity.pdbx_description
1 polymer ?
#
loop_
_entity_poly.entity_id
_entity_poly.type
_entity_poly.pdbx_seq_one_letter_code
_entity_poly.pdbx_strand_id
1 'polypeptide(L)'
;MFVFISTMAPVPWGGSENLWHGAAKHLLARGVPVQTQTTWWPSVPRHIEDLATSGAVVTFRASRAPLALRILRRLSSAAFRRKWENRTRDWVSSMSSPRVVISCGSLLDDFSQLVYMSEGRTPYAVIVQAAGPEIWPYDSQLSVVCKLLINARRVFFVSHHNLEDVQQCLGMELPNAEVIWNPVNRGSMLRANNVSLPQVPEGSLRLACVARLSVHAKGQDVLFKTLALKKWKDRDVSLTLFGEGPQRQVLHNLARYLGLERVLFAGQVDDILSVWDRHNLGVLASRFEGLSLAVMEAMMLGRPNVVTRAGGNSEVVEDNQTGFIANAVTVEAFDEALERAWQRRSELSSMGVLAARRIRELMPEDPCLDFAERLLVVFS
;
A
#
# COMPACT_ATOMS: atom_id res chain seq x y z
N MET A 1 11.58 -22.76 -10.36
CA MET A 1 11.85 -21.33 -10.64
C MET A 1 10.63 -20.49 -10.31
N PHE A 2 10.79 -19.37 -9.61
CA PHE A 2 9.70 -18.40 -9.35
C PHE A 2 9.72 -17.26 -10.35
N VAL A 3 8.53 -16.77 -10.69
CA VAL A 3 8.33 -15.65 -11.63
C VAL A 3 7.41 -14.63 -10.97
N PHE A 4 7.93 -13.46 -10.64
CA PHE A 4 7.12 -12.37 -10.07
C PHE A 4 6.70 -11.40 -11.17
N ILE A 5 5.41 -11.12 -11.26
CA ILE A 5 4.81 -10.16 -12.20
C ILE A 5 4.13 -9.06 -11.38
N SER A 6 4.68 -7.84 -11.40
CA SER A 6 4.03 -6.68 -10.78
C SER A 6 3.15 -5.96 -11.77
N THR A 7 1.89 -5.69 -11.41
CA THR A 7 0.97 -4.87 -12.22
C THR A 7 1.06 -3.38 -11.88
N MET A 8 1.92 -3.00 -10.93
CA MET A 8 2.13 -1.60 -10.55
C MET A 8 2.42 -0.72 -11.77
N ALA A 9 1.56 0.28 -11.99
CA ALA A 9 1.65 1.16 -13.14
C ALA A 9 1.65 2.67 -12.82
N PRO A 10 1.08 3.15 -11.71
CA PRO A 10 0.98 4.59 -11.47
C PRO A 10 2.27 5.26 -10.99
N VAL A 11 3.19 4.48 -10.43
CA VAL A 11 4.50 4.96 -9.91
C VAL A 11 5.58 3.91 -10.16
N PRO A 12 6.86 4.30 -10.22
CA PRO A 12 7.97 3.35 -10.43
C PRO A 12 8.11 2.30 -9.34
N TRP A 13 7.82 2.69 -8.08
CA TRP A 13 7.89 1.84 -6.91
C TRP A 13 6.92 2.32 -5.84
N GLY A 14 6.33 1.40 -5.10
CA GLY A 14 5.46 1.68 -3.96
C GLY A 14 5.72 0.70 -2.82
N GLY A 15 5.25 1.02 -1.62
CA GLY A 15 5.43 0.15 -0.44
C GLY A 15 4.87 -1.26 -0.62
N SER A 16 3.83 -1.40 -1.43
CA SER A 16 3.23 -2.68 -1.83
C SER A 16 4.18 -3.63 -2.58
N GLU A 17 5.22 -3.09 -3.21
CA GLU A 17 6.21 -3.88 -3.94
C GLU A 17 7.26 -4.53 -3.03
N ASN A 18 7.42 -4.02 -1.80
CA ASN A 18 8.45 -4.48 -0.88
C ASN A 18 8.27 -5.95 -0.47
N LEU A 19 7.03 -6.43 -0.39
CA LEU A 19 6.74 -7.81 0.02
C LEU A 19 7.29 -8.84 -0.98
N TRP A 20 6.87 -8.74 -2.24
CA TRP A 20 7.34 -9.70 -3.24
C TRP A 20 8.84 -9.54 -3.54
N HIS A 21 9.35 -8.31 -3.50
CA HIS A 21 10.77 -8.04 -3.65
C HIS A 21 11.61 -8.73 -2.57
N GLY A 22 11.25 -8.55 -1.30
CA GLY A 22 11.93 -9.20 -0.18
C GLY A 22 11.83 -10.73 -0.23
N ALA A 23 10.64 -11.26 -0.55
CA ALA A 23 10.46 -12.71 -0.74
C ALA A 23 11.32 -13.25 -1.89
N ALA A 24 11.44 -12.53 -3.00
CA ALA A 24 12.31 -12.89 -4.11
C ALA A 24 13.79 -12.97 -3.67
N LYS A 25 14.25 -12.04 -2.83
CA LYS A 25 15.61 -12.08 -2.26
C LYS A 25 15.83 -13.30 -1.36
N HIS A 26 14.86 -13.64 -0.50
CA HIS A 26 14.94 -14.84 0.34
C HIS A 26 14.98 -16.12 -0.51
N LEU A 27 14.22 -16.20 -1.59
CA LEU A 27 14.25 -17.33 -2.52
C LEU A 27 15.61 -17.44 -3.22
N LEU A 28 16.17 -16.34 -3.71
CA LEU A 28 17.51 -16.30 -4.32
C LEU A 28 18.60 -16.74 -3.33
N ALA A 29 18.55 -16.27 -2.09
CA ALA A 29 19.50 -16.66 -1.04
C ALA A 29 19.46 -18.18 -0.74
N ARG A 30 18.34 -18.85 -1.02
CA ARG A 30 18.18 -20.32 -0.92
C ARG A 30 18.53 -21.05 -2.23
N GLY A 31 19.11 -20.35 -3.21
CA GLY A 31 19.48 -20.94 -4.51
C GLY A 31 18.28 -21.22 -5.43
N VAL A 32 17.09 -20.69 -5.11
CA VAL A 32 15.91 -20.83 -5.96
C VAL A 32 15.95 -19.77 -7.06
N PRO A 33 15.95 -20.15 -8.35
CA PRO A 33 15.99 -19.17 -9.45
C PRO A 33 14.74 -18.28 -9.46
N VAL A 34 14.95 -16.98 -9.64
CA VAL A 34 13.88 -15.96 -9.69
C VAL A 34 13.98 -15.16 -11.00
N GLN A 35 12.83 -14.96 -11.62
CA GLN A 35 12.64 -14.01 -12.70
C GLN A 35 11.57 -12.99 -12.31
N THR A 36 11.68 -11.75 -12.82
CA THR A 36 10.69 -10.71 -12.54
C THR A 36 10.29 -9.96 -13.79
N GLN A 37 9.04 -9.52 -13.84
CA GLN A 37 8.55 -8.62 -14.85
C GLN A 37 7.82 -7.45 -14.19
N THR A 38 8.34 -6.24 -14.39
CA THR A 38 7.77 -4.99 -13.88
C THR A 38 7.47 -4.03 -15.03
N THR A 39 6.75 -2.96 -14.75
CA THR A 39 6.54 -1.87 -15.70
C THR A 39 7.86 -1.12 -15.93
N TRP A 40 8.16 -0.78 -17.19
CA TRP A 40 9.32 0.02 -17.52
C TRP A 40 9.13 1.51 -17.15
N TRP A 41 10.16 2.09 -16.57
CA TRP A 41 10.24 3.50 -16.23
C TRP A 41 11.57 4.10 -16.72
N PRO A 42 11.62 5.40 -17.04
CA PRO A 42 12.87 6.06 -17.47
C PRO A 42 14.01 5.96 -16.44
N SER A 43 13.66 5.89 -15.16
CA SER A 43 14.58 5.62 -14.06
C SER A 43 14.21 4.28 -13.45
N VAL A 44 15.13 3.32 -13.45
CA VAL A 44 14.92 2.01 -12.81
C VAL A 44 14.99 2.19 -11.30
N PRO A 45 13.99 1.69 -10.54
CA PRO A 45 14.04 1.73 -9.09
C PRO A 45 15.24 0.95 -8.52
N ARG A 46 15.91 1.50 -7.51
CA ARG A 46 17.07 0.85 -6.84
C ARG A 46 16.77 -0.57 -6.36
N HIS A 47 15.55 -0.83 -5.93
CA HIS A 47 15.13 -2.17 -5.52
C HIS A 47 15.17 -3.19 -6.67
N ILE A 48 14.89 -2.77 -7.88
CA ILE A 48 14.98 -3.63 -9.07
C ILE A 48 16.43 -3.87 -9.45
N GLU A 49 17.30 -2.86 -9.34
CA GLU A 49 18.75 -3.01 -9.54
C GLU A 49 19.36 -3.94 -8.49
N ASP A 50 18.98 -3.80 -7.21
CA ASP A 50 19.40 -4.67 -6.11
C ASP A 50 18.97 -6.12 -6.36
N LEU A 51 17.75 -6.33 -6.86
CA LEU A 51 17.27 -7.67 -7.17
C LEU A 51 18.04 -8.32 -8.33
N ALA A 52 18.34 -7.54 -9.38
CA ALA A 52 19.18 -8.00 -10.50
C ALA A 52 20.60 -8.33 -10.01
N THR A 53 21.19 -7.51 -9.16
CA THR A 53 22.51 -7.75 -8.55
C THR A 53 22.50 -9.01 -7.66
N SER A 54 21.36 -9.30 -7.04
CA SER A 54 21.16 -10.52 -6.23
C SER A 54 20.98 -11.80 -7.08
N GLY A 55 20.98 -11.69 -8.41
CA GLY A 55 20.92 -12.83 -9.34
C GLY A 55 19.55 -13.10 -9.97
N ALA A 56 18.57 -12.20 -9.80
CA ALA A 56 17.31 -12.33 -10.52
C ALA A 56 17.44 -11.90 -11.99
N VAL A 57 16.70 -12.56 -12.87
CA VAL A 57 16.52 -12.10 -14.25
C VAL A 57 15.37 -11.09 -14.28
N VAL A 58 15.67 -9.84 -14.62
CA VAL A 58 14.70 -8.76 -14.66
C VAL A 58 14.28 -8.46 -16.09
N THR A 59 12.97 -8.38 -16.31
CA THR A 59 12.36 -7.99 -17.60
C THR A 59 11.38 -6.84 -17.39
N PHE A 60 11.14 -6.06 -18.44
CA PHE A 60 10.26 -4.89 -18.36
C PHE A 60 9.12 -4.97 -19.37
N ARG A 61 7.93 -4.59 -18.94
CA ARG A 61 6.80 -4.28 -19.83
C ARG A 61 6.78 -2.80 -20.14
N ALA A 62 6.34 -2.41 -21.32
CA ALA A 62 6.09 -1.01 -21.63
C ALA A 62 4.95 -0.46 -20.75
N SER A 63 5.20 0.63 -20.03
CA SER A 63 4.25 1.25 -19.10
C SER A 63 3.00 1.82 -19.77
N ARG A 64 3.13 2.31 -20.99
CA ARG A 64 2.05 2.76 -21.89
C ARG A 64 2.59 2.67 -23.31
N ALA A 65 1.76 2.20 -24.23
CA ALA A 65 2.09 2.39 -25.66
C ALA A 65 2.31 3.91 -25.90
N PRO A 66 3.37 4.31 -26.59
CA PRO A 66 3.53 5.68 -27.05
C PRO A 66 2.24 6.22 -27.67
N LEU A 67 1.99 7.53 -27.61
CA LEU A 67 0.75 8.14 -28.09
C LEU A 67 0.38 7.67 -29.51
N ALA A 68 1.39 7.55 -30.37
CA ALA A 68 1.25 7.01 -31.73
C ALA A 68 0.72 5.56 -31.73
N LEU A 69 1.20 4.69 -30.81
CA LEU A 69 0.73 3.31 -30.68
C LEU A 69 -0.66 3.24 -30.01
N ARG A 70 -1.05 4.20 -29.17
CA ARG A 70 -2.43 4.30 -28.63
C ARG A 70 -3.42 4.69 -29.73
N ILE A 71 -3.03 5.55 -30.64
CA ILE A 71 -3.84 5.92 -31.82
C ILE A 71 -3.93 4.72 -32.79
N LEU A 72 -2.81 4.06 -33.07
CA LEU A 72 -2.76 2.84 -33.87
C LEU A 72 -3.55 1.69 -33.24
N ARG A 73 -3.60 1.58 -31.91
CA ARG A 73 -4.42 0.59 -31.18
C ARG A 73 -5.94 0.84 -31.33
N ARG A 74 -6.36 2.10 -31.48
CA ARG A 74 -7.77 2.45 -31.81
C ARG A 74 -8.14 2.13 -33.27
N LEU A 75 -7.14 2.16 -34.15
CA LEU A 75 -7.31 1.94 -35.60
C LEU A 75 -6.90 0.52 -36.03
N SER A 76 -6.30 -0.28 -35.17
CA SER A 76 -5.73 -1.58 -35.52
C SER A 76 -6.70 -2.74 -35.34
N SER A 77 -6.54 -3.75 -36.22
CA SER A 77 -7.27 -5.00 -36.17
C SER A 77 -7.11 -5.76 -34.84
N ALA A 78 -8.08 -6.60 -34.48
CA ALA A 78 -8.04 -7.48 -33.31
C ALA A 78 -6.75 -8.32 -33.23
N ALA A 79 -6.16 -8.67 -34.37
CA ALA A 79 -4.88 -9.41 -34.45
C ALA A 79 -3.68 -8.64 -33.90
N PHE A 80 -3.60 -7.31 -34.11
CA PHE A 80 -2.51 -6.48 -33.57
C PHE A 80 -2.64 -6.28 -32.08
N ARG A 81 -3.88 -6.11 -31.55
CA ARG A 81 -4.14 -6.07 -30.10
C ARG A 81 -3.70 -7.36 -29.42
N ARG A 82 -4.05 -8.51 -30.01
CA ARG A 82 -3.70 -9.85 -29.53
C ARG A 82 -2.18 -10.08 -29.48
N LYS A 83 -1.40 -9.52 -30.41
CA LYS A 83 0.06 -9.65 -30.43
C LYS A 83 0.77 -8.88 -29.31
N TRP A 84 0.17 -7.80 -28.79
CA TRP A 84 0.67 -7.06 -27.64
C TRP A 84 0.28 -7.73 -26.28
N GLU A 85 -0.93 -8.25 -26.21
CA GLU A 85 -1.45 -8.97 -25.05
C GLU A 85 -0.69 -10.30 -24.82
N ASN A 86 -0.12 -10.86 -25.84
CA ASN A 86 0.60 -12.15 -25.77
C ASN A 86 2.05 -12.04 -25.28
N ARG A 87 2.64 -10.86 -25.13
CA ARG A 87 4.07 -10.78 -24.74
C ARG A 87 4.39 -11.36 -23.37
N THR A 88 3.59 -11.06 -22.35
CA THR A 88 3.77 -11.67 -21.02
C THR A 88 3.44 -13.15 -21.06
N ARG A 89 2.41 -13.55 -21.80
CA ARG A 89 2.04 -14.94 -22.04
C ARG A 89 3.19 -15.71 -22.70
N ASP A 90 3.71 -15.20 -23.81
CA ASP A 90 4.78 -15.85 -24.58
C ASP A 90 6.05 -15.99 -23.72
N TRP A 91 6.36 -14.96 -22.95
CA TRP A 91 7.49 -14.96 -22.01
C TRP A 91 7.33 -16.03 -20.92
N VAL A 92 6.19 -16.10 -20.24
CA VAL A 92 5.94 -17.14 -19.22
C VAL A 92 5.90 -18.53 -19.85
N SER A 93 5.29 -18.68 -21.03
CA SER A 93 5.18 -19.97 -21.74
C SER A 93 6.51 -20.49 -22.27
N SER A 94 7.50 -19.62 -22.43
CA SER A 94 8.87 -20.04 -22.83
C SER A 94 9.66 -20.69 -21.69
N MET A 95 9.15 -20.64 -20.46
CA MET A 95 9.84 -21.16 -19.27
C MET A 95 9.44 -22.59 -18.96
N SER A 96 10.39 -23.36 -18.43
CA SER A 96 10.15 -24.71 -17.92
C SER A 96 9.58 -24.64 -16.50
N SER A 97 8.32 -25.08 -16.33
CA SER A 97 7.65 -25.21 -15.03
C SER A 97 7.71 -23.93 -14.15
N PRO A 98 7.27 -22.75 -14.63
CA PRO A 98 7.30 -21.54 -13.84
C PRO A 98 6.24 -21.59 -12.73
N ARG A 99 6.59 -21.06 -11.55
CA ARG A 99 5.71 -20.79 -10.41
C ARG A 99 5.45 -19.29 -10.36
N VAL A 100 4.27 -18.86 -10.81
CA VAL A 100 4.01 -17.44 -11.06
C VAL A 100 3.35 -16.78 -9.85
N VAL A 101 3.85 -15.63 -9.45
CA VAL A 101 3.27 -14.77 -8.41
C VAL A 101 2.94 -13.42 -9.04
N ILE A 102 1.66 -13.05 -9.01
CA ILE A 102 1.14 -11.82 -9.59
C ILE A 102 0.88 -10.83 -8.44
N SER A 103 1.62 -9.71 -8.39
CA SER A 103 1.37 -8.64 -7.43
C SER A 103 0.48 -7.59 -8.06
N CYS A 104 -0.73 -7.45 -7.55
CA CYS A 104 -1.76 -6.51 -8.02
C CYS A 104 -1.93 -5.37 -7.02
N GLY A 105 -2.00 -4.13 -7.51
CA GLY A 105 -2.34 -2.97 -6.68
C GLY A 105 -3.78 -3.03 -6.19
N SER A 106 -4.71 -3.37 -7.08
CA SER A 106 -6.14 -3.48 -6.79
C SER A 106 -6.87 -4.38 -7.80
N LEU A 107 -8.17 -4.61 -7.57
CA LEU A 107 -9.04 -5.32 -8.52
C LEU A 107 -9.28 -4.56 -9.83
N LEU A 108 -8.98 -3.26 -9.88
CA LEU A 108 -9.10 -2.44 -11.10
C LEU A 108 -7.85 -2.50 -11.97
N ASP A 109 -6.82 -3.21 -11.55
CA ASP A 109 -5.64 -3.44 -12.37
C ASP A 109 -6.05 -4.16 -13.66
N ASP A 110 -5.35 -3.87 -14.75
CA ASP A 110 -5.61 -4.51 -16.03
C ASP A 110 -5.14 -5.97 -16.01
N PHE A 111 -6.04 -6.86 -15.62
CA PHE A 111 -5.81 -8.31 -15.65
C PHE A 111 -5.96 -8.93 -17.03
N SER A 112 -6.38 -8.16 -18.05
CA SER A 112 -6.62 -8.71 -19.39
C SER A 112 -5.41 -9.44 -19.97
N GLN A 113 -4.19 -8.96 -19.63
CA GLN A 113 -2.94 -9.59 -20.03
C GLN A 113 -2.61 -10.87 -19.24
N LEU A 114 -3.31 -11.12 -18.14
CA LEU A 114 -3.04 -12.23 -17.22
C LEU A 114 -4.17 -13.27 -17.22
N VAL A 115 -5.27 -12.98 -17.89
CA VAL A 115 -6.45 -13.89 -17.96
C VAL A 115 -6.07 -15.29 -18.48
N TYR A 116 -5.10 -15.37 -19.39
CA TYR A 116 -4.62 -16.65 -19.90
C TYR A 116 -4.03 -17.57 -18.80
N MET A 117 -3.59 -16.98 -17.68
CA MET A 117 -3.10 -17.76 -16.53
C MET A 117 -4.23 -18.60 -15.95
N SER A 118 -5.44 -18.05 -15.89
CA SER A 118 -6.62 -18.76 -15.38
C SER A 118 -7.14 -19.87 -16.32
N GLU A 119 -6.73 -19.83 -17.58
CA GLU A 119 -7.13 -20.79 -18.62
C GLU A 119 -6.03 -21.84 -18.88
N GLY A 120 -4.81 -21.56 -18.39
CA GLY A 120 -3.63 -22.40 -18.62
C GLY A 120 -3.36 -23.41 -17.52
N ARG A 121 -2.30 -24.22 -17.73
CA ARG A 121 -1.81 -25.18 -16.74
C ARG A 121 -0.70 -24.61 -15.84
N THR A 122 -0.27 -23.37 -16.05
CA THR A 122 0.78 -22.73 -15.27
C THR A 122 0.26 -22.41 -13.88
N PRO A 123 0.83 -22.95 -12.80
CA PRO A 123 0.40 -22.65 -11.45
C PRO A 123 0.76 -21.21 -11.08
N TYR A 124 -0.17 -20.52 -10.46
CA TYR A 124 0.04 -19.13 -10.04
C TYR A 124 -0.63 -18.80 -8.71
N ALA A 125 -0.13 -17.76 -8.05
CA ALA A 125 -0.71 -17.10 -6.90
C ALA A 125 -0.89 -15.61 -7.19
N VAL A 126 -1.80 -14.96 -6.49
CA VAL A 126 -2.10 -13.53 -6.64
C VAL A 126 -1.92 -12.83 -5.30
N ILE A 127 -1.34 -11.63 -5.29
CA ILE A 127 -1.31 -10.72 -4.15
C ILE A 127 -2.23 -9.55 -4.47
N VAL A 128 -3.24 -9.28 -3.64
CA VAL A 128 -4.11 -8.11 -3.73
C VAL A 128 -3.69 -7.12 -2.65
N GLN A 129 -3.14 -5.98 -3.07
CA GLN A 129 -2.49 -5.01 -2.19
C GLN A 129 -3.44 -3.94 -1.64
N ALA A 130 -4.60 -3.73 -2.27
CA ALA A 130 -5.62 -2.79 -1.82
C ALA A 130 -7.01 -3.18 -2.32
N ALA A 131 -8.00 -2.97 -1.47
CA ALA A 131 -9.41 -3.07 -1.81
C ALA A 131 -10.19 -1.92 -1.13
N GLY A 132 -11.43 -1.77 -1.48
CA GLY A 132 -12.33 -0.80 -0.87
C GLY A 132 -13.55 -0.52 -1.76
N PRO A 133 -14.55 0.18 -1.23
CA PRO A 133 -15.84 0.39 -1.91
C PRO A 133 -15.75 1.18 -3.21
N GLU A 134 -14.63 1.88 -3.44
CA GLU A 134 -14.40 2.63 -4.68
C GLU A 134 -13.63 1.83 -5.75
N ILE A 135 -13.27 0.56 -5.44
CA ILE A 135 -12.43 -0.29 -6.30
C ILE A 135 -13.22 -1.53 -6.73
N TRP A 136 -14.37 -1.32 -7.36
CA TRP A 136 -15.20 -2.38 -7.88
C TRP A 136 -14.96 -2.60 -9.38
N PRO A 137 -14.85 -3.86 -9.85
CA PRO A 137 -14.74 -4.14 -11.27
C PRO A 137 -16.05 -3.80 -11.99
N TYR A 138 -15.95 -3.33 -13.22
CA TYR A 138 -17.12 -3.24 -14.09
C TYR A 138 -17.61 -4.63 -14.47
N ASP A 139 -18.89 -4.78 -14.83
CA ASP A 139 -19.48 -6.05 -15.27
C ASP A 139 -18.63 -6.73 -16.37
N SER A 140 -18.08 -5.95 -17.28
CA SER A 140 -17.20 -6.43 -18.34
C SER A 140 -15.86 -7.03 -17.83
N GLN A 141 -15.44 -6.71 -16.61
CA GLN A 141 -14.23 -7.20 -15.97
C GLN A 141 -14.51 -8.34 -14.99
N LEU A 142 -15.73 -8.41 -14.45
CA LEU A 142 -16.10 -9.32 -13.36
C LEU A 142 -15.73 -10.77 -13.65
N SER A 143 -16.10 -11.29 -14.81
CA SER A 143 -15.80 -12.69 -15.20
C SER A 143 -14.30 -12.97 -15.25
N VAL A 144 -13.48 -12.00 -15.68
CA VAL A 144 -12.03 -12.13 -15.76
C VAL A 144 -11.42 -12.15 -14.36
N VAL A 145 -11.83 -11.21 -13.51
CA VAL A 145 -11.35 -11.11 -12.11
C VAL A 145 -11.71 -12.38 -11.33
N CYS A 146 -12.99 -12.80 -11.38
CA CYS A 146 -13.42 -14.02 -10.69
C CYS A 146 -12.62 -15.25 -11.14
N LYS A 147 -12.43 -15.47 -12.44
CA LYS A 147 -11.66 -16.60 -12.95
C LYS A 147 -10.21 -16.54 -12.49
N LEU A 148 -9.59 -15.37 -12.51
CA LEU A 148 -8.20 -15.21 -12.09
C LEU A 148 -8.02 -15.52 -10.59
N LEU A 149 -8.96 -15.09 -9.75
CA LEU A 149 -8.85 -15.32 -8.30
C LEU A 149 -9.22 -16.75 -7.91
N ILE A 150 -10.30 -17.33 -8.47
CA ILE A 150 -10.71 -18.71 -8.16
C ILE A 150 -9.67 -19.74 -8.59
N ASN A 151 -9.09 -19.58 -9.78
CA ASN A 151 -8.16 -20.56 -10.35
C ASN A 151 -6.73 -20.38 -9.85
N ALA A 152 -6.44 -19.35 -9.03
CA ALA A 152 -5.17 -19.19 -8.35
C ALA A 152 -4.98 -20.31 -7.32
N ARG A 153 -3.76 -20.84 -7.18
CA ARG A 153 -3.44 -21.75 -6.07
C ARG A 153 -3.64 -21.10 -4.71
N ARG A 154 -3.34 -19.80 -4.62
CA ARG A 154 -3.57 -18.98 -3.45
C ARG A 154 -3.78 -17.53 -3.85
N VAL A 155 -4.70 -16.84 -3.16
CA VAL A 155 -4.89 -15.40 -3.24
C VAL A 155 -4.50 -14.79 -1.91
N PHE A 156 -3.46 -13.98 -1.90
CA PHE A 156 -2.96 -13.32 -0.71
C PHE A 156 -3.52 -11.92 -0.60
N PHE A 157 -4.06 -11.58 0.56
CA PHE A 157 -4.53 -10.25 0.93
C PHE A 157 -3.65 -9.67 2.01
N VAL A 158 -3.53 -8.34 2.07
CA VAL A 158 -2.69 -7.69 3.07
C VAL A 158 -3.45 -7.27 4.33
N SER A 159 -4.76 -7.55 4.38
CA SER A 159 -5.61 -7.41 5.56
C SER A 159 -6.87 -8.27 5.43
N HIS A 160 -7.51 -8.59 6.54
CA HIS A 160 -8.81 -9.28 6.55
C HIS A 160 -9.90 -8.41 5.95
N HIS A 161 -9.87 -7.12 6.22
CA HIS A 161 -10.82 -6.16 5.65
C HIS A 161 -10.76 -6.14 4.11
N ASN A 162 -9.57 -6.18 3.53
CA ASN A 162 -9.43 -6.25 2.07
C ASN A 162 -9.98 -7.56 1.49
N LEU A 163 -9.82 -8.67 2.19
CA LEU A 163 -10.42 -9.94 1.80
C LEU A 163 -11.95 -9.84 1.82
N GLU A 164 -12.52 -9.32 2.90
CA GLU A 164 -13.96 -9.11 3.06
C GLU A 164 -14.53 -8.19 1.97
N ASP A 165 -13.89 -7.04 1.74
CA ASP A 165 -14.28 -6.09 0.69
C ASP A 165 -14.30 -6.75 -0.70
N VAL A 166 -13.29 -7.57 -1.01
CA VAL A 166 -13.22 -8.26 -2.31
C VAL A 166 -14.31 -9.33 -2.42
N GLN A 167 -14.52 -10.13 -1.39
CA GLN A 167 -15.59 -11.14 -1.38
C GLN A 167 -16.97 -10.51 -1.54
N GLN A 168 -17.24 -9.41 -0.84
CA GLN A 168 -18.49 -8.64 -0.97
C GLN A 168 -18.64 -8.04 -2.37
N CYS A 169 -17.59 -7.43 -2.89
CA CYS A 169 -17.57 -6.84 -4.23
C CYS A 169 -17.85 -7.86 -5.34
N LEU A 170 -17.32 -9.07 -5.20
CA LEU A 170 -17.50 -10.15 -6.16
C LEU A 170 -18.77 -10.97 -5.91
N GLY A 171 -19.42 -10.80 -4.74
CA GLY A 171 -20.57 -11.61 -4.32
C GLY A 171 -20.23 -13.09 -4.13
N MET A 172 -18.97 -13.41 -3.73
CA MET A 172 -18.52 -14.78 -3.63
C MET A 172 -17.41 -14.97 -2.59
N GLU A 173 -17.37 -16.17 -2.00
CA GLU A 173 -16.28 -16.59 -1.12
C GLU A 173 -15.03 -16.98 -1.91
N LEU A 174 -13.86 -16.76 -1.33
CA LEU A 174 -12.56 -17.17 -1.87
C LEU A 174 -11.90 -18.19 -0.93
N PRO A 175 -12.18 -19.50 -1.08
CA PRO A 175 -11.68 -20.52 -0.18
C PRO A 175 -10.15 -20.71 -0.25
N ASN A 176 -9.54 -20.19 -1.31
CA ASN A 176 -8.08 -20.17 -1.51
C ASN A 176 -7.44 -18.86 -1.04
N ALA A 177 -8.16 -18.00 -0.29
CA ALA A 177 -7.62 -16.77 0.24
C ALA A 177 -6.78 -16.98 1.50
N GLU A 178 -5.81 -16.10 1.71
CA GLU A 178 -4.95 -16.06 2.88
C GLU A 178 -4.48 -14.63 3.15
N VAL A 179 -4.37 -14.24 4.42
CA VAL A 179 -3.88 -12.91 4.80
C VAL A 179 -2.38 -12.96 5.11
N ILE A 180 -1.65 -12.01 4.58
CA ILE A 180 -0.20 -11.83 4.75
C ILE A 180 0.12 -10.39 5.12
N TRP A 181 1.33 -10.16 5.64
CA TRP A 181 1.74 -8.83 6.08
C TRP A 181 2.71 -8.18 5.09
N ASN A 182 2.45 -6.92 4.76
CA ASN A 182 3.46 -6.10 4.09
C ASN A 182 4.60 -5.77 5.06
N PRO A 183 5.86 -5.80 4.61
CA PRO A 183 7.00 -5.46 5.45
C PRO A 183 7.05 -3.95 5.68
N VAL A 184 7.31 -3.56 6.92
CA VAL A 184 7.81 -2.23 7.27
C VAL A 184 9.32 -2.25 7.33
N ASN A 185 9.97 -1.10 7.14
CA ASN A 185 11.43 -1.02 7.21
C ASN A 185 11.93 -1.18 8.65
N ARG A 186 11.96 -2.42 9.14
CA ARG A 186 12.40 -2.74 10.50
C ARG A 186 13.87 -2.39 10.77
N GLY A 187 14.73 -2.45 9.77
CA GLY A 187 16.17 -2.30 9.98
C GLY A 187 16.57 -0.94 10.56
N SER A 188 15.89 0.13 10.18
CA SER A 188 16.03 1.45 10.79
C SER A 188 15.29 1.56 12.13
N MET A 189 14.16 0.86 12.30
CA MET A 189 13.27 0.98 13.46
C MET A 189 13.73 0.15 14.66
N LEU A 190 14.38 -1.00 14.46
CA LEU A 190 14.96 -1.80 15.54
C LEU A 190 16.14 -1.09 16.22
N ARG A 191 16.81 -0.16 15.52
CA ARG A 191 17.86 0.68 16.13
C ARG A 191 17.28 1.70 17.11
N ALA A 192 15.99 1.98 17.04
CA ALA A 192 15.24 2.82 17.99
C ALA A 192 14.72 1.98 19.18
N ASN A 193 15.60 1.23 19.87
CA ASN A 193 15.23 0.45 21.06
C ASN A 193 14.67 1.30 22.21
N ASN A 194 14.83 2.61 22.15
CA ASN A 194 14.18 3.57 23.04
C ASN A 194 13.26 4.47 22.22
N VAL A 195 11.98 4.18 22.27
CA VAL A 195 10.95 5.09 21.79
C VAL A 195 10.96 6.32 22.71
N SER A 196 11.89 7.24 22.48
CA SER A 196 11.77 8.56 23.09
C SER A 196 10.70 9.30 22.34
N LEU A 197 9.64 9.68 23.03
CA LEU A 197 8.64 10.55 22.44
C LEU A 197 9.24 11.92 22.16
N PRO A 198 8.85 12.58 21.07
CA PRO A 198 9.34 13.91 20.81
C PRO A 198 8.96 14.81 21.98
N GLN A 199 9.87 15.66 22.40
CA GLN A 199 9.56 16.74 23.32
C GLN A 199 8.71 17.77 22.57
N VAL A 200 7.40 17.54 22.59
CA VAL A 200 6.44 18.46 22.02
C VAL A 200 5.95 19.35 23.15
N PRO A 201 5.83 20.67 22.97
CA PRO A 201 5.33 21.57 24.00
C PRO A 201 4.01 21.07 24.58
N GLU A 202 3.87 21.15 25.90
CA GLU A 202 2.64 20.73 26.56
C GLU A 202 1.43 21.42 25.96
N GLY A 203 0.37 20.69 25.70
CA GLY A 203 -0.84 21.22 25.10
C GLY A 203 -0.85 21.34 23.57
N SER A 204 0.26 21.02 22.88
CA SER A 204 0.32 21.07 21.42
C SER A 204 0.18 19.72 20.74
N LEU A 205 -0.32 19.70 19.48
CA LEU A 205 -0.27 18.54 18.59
C LEU A 205 0.57 18.86 17.35
N ARG A 206 1.53 18.00 17.09
CA ARG A 206 2.35 17.99 15.87
C ARG A 206 1.98 16.77 15.05
N LEU A 207 1.13 16.99 14.05
CA LEU A 207 0.53 15.95 13.21
C LEU A 207 1.44 15.63 12.03
N ALA A 208 1.67 14.35 11.77
CA ALA A 208 2.32 13.89 10.54
C ALA A 208 1.34 13.10 9.68
N CYS A 209 1.23 13.47 8.41
CA CYS A 209 0.54 12.71 7.38
C CYS A 209 1.60 12.16 6.39
N VAL A 210 1.96 10.90 6.56
CA VAL A 210 2.95 10.24 5.69
C VAL A 210 2.19 9.44 4.63
N ALA A 211 2.03 10.03 3.45
CA ALA A 211 1.24 9.43 2.38
C ALA A 211 1.53 10.07 1.03
N ARG A 212 1.31 9.31 -0.05
CA ARG A 212 1.25 9.88 -1.39
C ARG A 212 0.19 10.98 -1.45
N LEU A 213 0.49 12.12 -2.08
CA LEU A 213 -0.44 13.23 -2.25
C LEU A 213 -1.49 12.87 -3.33
N SER A 214 -2.48 12.11 -2.91
CA SER A 214 -3.58 11.58 -3.72
C SER A 214 -4.88 11.66 -2.93
N VAL A 215 -5.63 12.71 -3.12
CA VAL A 215 -6.88 13.01 -2.40
C VAL A 215 -7.87 11.84 -2.51
N HIS A 216 -7.99 11.27 -3.71
CA HIS A 216 -8.90 10.16 -3.98
C HIS A 216 -8.63 8.94 -3.07
N ALA A 217 -7.36 8.63 -2.82
CA ALA A 217 -7.00 7.49 -1.96
C ALA A 217 -6.79 7.88 -0.50
N LYS A 218 -6.11 9.01 -0.25
CA LYS A 218 -5.55 9.37 1.06
C LYS A 218 -6.34 10.42 1.82
N GLY A 219 -7.41 10.98 1.22
CA GLY A 219 -8.37 11.84 1.92
C GLY A 219 -7.79 13.13 2.53
N GLN A 220 -6.69 13.66 1.99
CA GLN A 220 -6.09 14.89 2.50
C GLN A 220 -7.06 16.08 2.48
N ASP A 221 -8.07 16.07 1.61
CA ASP A 221 -9.13 17.06 1.57
C ASP A 221 -10.02 17.02 2.82
N VAL A 222 -10.32 15.82 3.34
CA VAL A 222 -11.06 15.65 4.60
C VAL A 222 -10.23 16.20 5.77
N LEU A 223 -8.96 15.80 5.84
CA LEU A 223 -8.03 16.28 6.87
C LEU A 223 -7.92 17.82 6.87
N PHE A 224 -7.77 18.44 5.69
CA PHE A 224 -7.66 19.91 5.58
C PHE A 224 -8.97 20.60 5.97
N LYS A 225 -10.12 20.10 5.52
CA LYS A 225 -11.42 20.67 5.91
C LYS A 225 -11.67 20.53 7.41
N THR A 226 -11.23 19.43 8.03
CA THR A 226 -11.28 19.27 9.49
C THR A 226 -10.42 20.32 10.17
N LEU A 227 -9.16 20.50 9.79
CA LEU A 227 -8.27 21.49 10.39
C LEU A 227 -8.70 22.95 10.11
N ALA A 228 -9.54 23.18 9.11
CA ALA A 228 -10.12 24.49 8.81
C ALA A 228 -11.25 24.91 9.77
N LEU A 229 -11.79 23.99 10.58
CA LEU A 229 -12.77 24.32 11.60
C LEU A 229 -12.15 25.29 12.63
N LYS A 230 -12.94 26.27 13.09
CA LYS A 230 -12.47 27.36 13.96
C LYS A 230 -11.67 26.82 15.15
N LYS A 231 -12.17 25.79 15.83
CA LYS A 231 -11.52 25.22 17.02
C LYS A 231 -10.09 24.73 16.76
N TRP A 232 -9.80 24.17 15.57
CA TRP A 232 -8.46 23.70 15.23
C TRP A 232 -7.50 24.82 14.85
N LYS A 233 -8.02 25.90 14.25
CA LYS A 233 -7.23 27.10 13.97
C LYS A 233 -6.84 27.87 15.26
N ASP A 234 -7.71 27.82 16.27
CA ASP A 234 -7.47 28.48 17.56
C ASP A 234 -6.53 27.69 18.50
N ARG A 235 -6.30 26.38 18.22
CA ARG A 235 -5.44 25.48 19.00
C ARG A 235 -4.01 25.46 18.47
N ASP A 236 -3.05 25.10 19.33
CA ASP A 236 -1.68 24.86 18.89
C ASP A 236 -1.53 23.48 18.23
N VAL A 237 -2.01 23.41 16.99
CA VAL A 237 -1.96 22.22 16.13
C VAL A 237 -1.26 22.59 14.84
N SER A 238 -0.29 21.78 14.42
CA SER A 238 0.34 21.89 13.11
C SER A 238 0.32 20.54 12.38
N LEU A 239 0.29 20.58 11.06
CA LEU A 239 0.32 19.40 10.20
C LEU A 239 1.50 19.47 9.25
N THR A 240 2.27 18.40 9.18
CA THR A 240 3.26 18.21 8.11
C THR A 240 2.87 17.03 7.23
N LEU A 241 2.79 17.29 5.91
CA LEU A 241 2.58 16.25 4.91
C LEU A 241 3.93 15.79 4.36
N PHE A 242 4.17 14.48 4.46
CA PHE A 242 5.34 13.81 3.92
C PHE A 242 4.93 12.92 2.76
N GLY A 243 5.54 13.14 1.62
CA GLY A 243 5.29 12.41 0.39
C GLY A 243 5.11 13.34 -0.80
N GLU A 244 5.11 12.73 -1.98
CA GLU A 244 4.86 13.37 -3.26
C GLU A 244 3.62 12.76 -3.93
N GLY A 245 3.11 13.41 -4.95
CA GLY A 245 1.97 12.89 -5.69
C GLY A 245 1.36 13.87 -6.68
N PRO A 246 0.47 13.39 -7.54
CA PRO A 246 -0.06 14.17 -8.66
C PRO A 246 -0.93 15.35 -8.23
N GLN A 247 -1.36 15.41 -6.98
CA GLN A 247 -2.26 16.45 -6.47
C GLN A 247 -1.56 17.43 -5.51
N ARG A 248 -0.23 17.47 -5.49
CA ARG A 248 0.54 18.40 -4.64
C ARG A 248 0.06 19.85 -4.80
N GLN A 249 0.01 20.36 -6.04
CA GLN A 249 -0.38 21.74 -6.29
C GLN A 249 -1.83 22.01 -5.91
N VAL A 250 -2.73 21.06 -6.15
CA VAL A 250 -4.14 21.16 -5.76
C VAL A 250 -4.28 21.28 -4.24
N LEU A 251 -3.53 20.46 -3.49
CA LEU A 251 -3.50 20.50 -2.03
C LEU A 251 -2.92 21.82 -1.50
N HIS A 252 -1.86 22.36 -2.10
CA HIS A 252 -1.35 23.68 -1.76
C HIS A 252 -2.42 24.78 -1.95
N ASN A 253 -3.15 24.72 -3.07
CA ASN A 253 -4.23 25.66 -3.34
C ASN A 253 -5.37 25.52 -2.33
N LEU A 254 -5.75 24.29 -1.98
CA LEU A 254 -6.78 24.02 -0.98
C LEU A 254 -6.37 24.53 0.42
N ALA A 255 -5.13 24.28 0.85
CA ALA A 255 -4.62 24.79 2.14
C ALA A 255 -4.69 26.30 2.21
N ARG A 256 -4.29 27.01 1.15
CA ARG A 256 -4.37 28.46 1.05
C ARG A 256 -5.83 28.96 1.08
N TYR A 257 -6.71 28.33 0.30
CA TYR A 257 -8.14 28.68 0.25
C TYR A 257 -8.83 28.54 1.61
N LEU A 258 -8.44 27.51 2.37
CA LEU A 258 -8.96 27.24 3.71
C LEU A 258 -8.27 28.07 4.82
N GLY A 259 -7.24 28.87 4.49
CA GLY A 259 -6.48 29.65 5.46
C GLY A 259 -5.73 28.77 6.48
N LEU A 260 -5.10 27.70 6.01
CA LEU A 260 -4.33 26.77 6.86
C LEU A 260 -2.84 27.17 6.89
N GLU A 261 -2.50 28.11 7.77
CA GLU A 261 -1.13 28.65 7.88
C GLU A 261 -0.11 27.66 8.49
N ARG A 262 -0.59 26.70 9.28
CA ARG A 262 0.24 25.71 10.00
C ARG A 262 0.29 24.35 9.30
N VAL A 263 0.11 24.32 7.97
CA VAL A 263 0.26 23.12 7.15
C VAL A 263 1.53 23.23 6.32
N LEU A 264 2.43 22.27 6.49
CA LEU A 264 3.71 22.17 5.78
C LEU A 264 3.70 20.98 4.81
N PHE A 265 4.36 21.16 3.67
CA PHE A 265 4.58 20.11 2.66
C PHE A 265 6.08 19.81 2.60
N ALA A 266 6.51 18.77 3.28
CA ALA A 266 7.92 18.41 3.42
C ALA A 266 8.50 17.63 2.21
N GLY A 267 7.60 17.13 1.33
CA GLY A 267 8.04 16.28 0.22
C GLY A 267 8.34 14.85 0.65
N GLN A 268 9.01 14.09 -0.21
CA GLN A 268 9.39 12.72 0.09
C GLN A 268 10.52 12.69 1.13
N VAL A 269 10.48 11.70 2.02
CA VAL A 269 11.51 11.47 3.04
C VAL A 269 12.05 10.05 2.91
N ASP A 270 13.35 9.91 3.06
CA ASP A 270 14.04 8.61 3.06
C ASP A 270 14.20 8.08 4.49
N ASP A 271 14.33 8.97 5.47
CA ASP A 271 14.45 8.64 6.88
C ASP A 271 13.15 8.89 7.64
N ILE A 272 12.38 7.82 7.81
CA ILE A 272 11.11 7.87 8.54
C ILE A 272 11.30 8.15 10.04
N LEU A 273 12.46 7.86 10.62
CA LEU A 273 12.76 8.14 12.03
C LEU A 273 12.71 9.66 12.29
N SER A 274 13.31 10.44 11.40
CA SER A 274 13.34 11.90 11.51
C SER A 274 11.96 12.55 11.47
N VAL A 275 10.98 11.88 10.81
CA VAL A 275 9.59 12.29 10.81
C VAL A 275 9.00 12.16 12.22
N TRP A 276 9.14 10.98 12.81
CA TRP A 276 8.48 10.67 14.08
C TRP A 276 9.19 11.25 15.30
N ASP A 277 10.42 11.71 15.17
CA ASP A 277 11.13 12.46 16.24
C ASP A 277 10.50 13.84 16.51
N ARG A 278 9.78 14.40 15.56
CA ARG A 278 9.21 15.75 15.64
C ARG A 278 7.68 15.79 15.65
N HIS A 279 7.04 14.63 15.57
CA HIS A 279 5.57 14.53 15.53
C HIS A 279 5.08 13.53 16.56
N ASN A 280 4.03 13.89 17.27
CA ASN A 280 3.48 13.07 18.36
C ASN A 280 2.21 12.29 17.95
N LEU A 281 1.65 12.55 16.77
CA LEU A 281 0.43 11.91 16.30
C LEU A 281 0.47 11.72 14.78
N GLY A 282 0.26 10.50 14.31
CA GLY A 282 0.00 10.21 12.91
C GLY A 282 -1.45 10.54 12.54
N VAL A 283 -1.69 11.05 11.33
CA VAL A 283 -3.05 11.29 10.84
C VAL A 283 -3.21 10.80 9.42
N LEU A 284 -4.26 10.00 9.16
CA LEU A 284 -4.51 9.44 7.83
C LEU A 284 -6.03 9.27 7.59
N ALA A 285 -6.61 10.16 6.80
CA ALA A 285 -8.04 10.17 6.47
C ALA A 285 -8.35 9.38 5.18
N SER A 286 -7.68 8.25 4.96
CA SER A 286 -7.76 7.48 3.72
C SER A 286 -9.17 7.00 3.41
N ARG A 287 -9.50 6.98 2.11
CA ARG A 287 -10.75 6.40 1.58
C ARG A 287 -10.59 4.89 1.36
N PHE A 288 -9.43 4.47 0.90
CA PHE A 288 -9.09 3.05 0.79
C PHE A 288 -7.60 2.81 1.04
N GLU A 289 -7.29 1.66 1.55
CA GLU A 289 -5.96 1.16 1.87
C GLU A 289 -5.88 -0.35 1.62
N GLY A 290 -4.66 -0.86 1.58
CA GLY A 290 -4.40 -2.24 1.93
C GLY A 290 -4.25 -2.38 3.43
N LEU A 291 -3.01 -2.30 3.87
CA LEU A 291 -2.62 -2.04 5.25
C LEU A 291 -1.58 -0.93 5.21
N SER A 292 -1.87 0.20 5.87
CA SER A 292 -1.02 1.38 5.77
C SER A 292 0.34 1.17 6.44
N LEU A 293 1.41 1.13 5.63
CA LEU A 293 2.79 1.05 6.15
C LEU A 293 3.10 2.23 7.07
N ALA A 294 2.68 3.44 6.71
CA ALA A 294 2.93 4.64 7.50
C ALA A 294 2.29 4.57 8.90
N VAL A 295 1.10 3.97 9.01
CA VAL A 295 0.43 3.73 10.31
C VAL A 295 1.24 2.72 11.13
N MET A 296 1.65 1.61 10.53
CA MET A 296 2.46 0.60 11.21
C MET A 296 3.83 1.17 11.64
N GLU A 297 4.45 1.97 10.79
CA GLU A 297 5.73 2.64 11.07
C GLU A 297 5.60 3.62 12.24
N ALA A 298 4.54 4.44 12.25
CA ALA A 298 4.24 5.33 13.37
C ALA A 298 4.05 4.55 14.67
N MET A 299 3.24 3.48 14.64
CA MET A 299 3.00 2.62 15.81
C MET A 299 4.29 1.98 16.32
N MET A 300 5.13 1.43 15.44
CA MET A 300 6.42 0.83 15.84
C MET A 300 7.33 1.82 16.56
N LEU A 301 7.24 3.09 16.18
CA LEU A 301 8.01 4.19 16.78
C LEU A 301 7.29 4.85 17.96
N GLY A 302 6.19 4.24 18.44
CA GLY A 302 5.45 4.71 19.60
C GLY A 302 4.63 5.97 19.33
N ARG A 303 4.11 6.12 18.13
CA ARG A 303 3.18 7.22 17.76
C ARG A 303 1.79 6.65 17.55
N PRO A 304 0.80 7.06 18.36
CA PRO A 304 -0.59 6.77 18.07
C PRO A 304 -1.03 7.44 16.75
N ASN A 305 -2.12 6.96 16.18
CA ASN A 305 -2.63 7.50 14.92
C ASN A 305 -4.11 7.84 15.03
N VAL A 306 -4.55 8.87 14.30
CA VAL A 306 -5.96 9.10 13.96
C VAL A 306 -6.16 8.61 12.53
N VAL A 307 -6.96 7.58 12.35
CA VAL A 307 -7.19 6.93 11.06
C VAL A 307 -8.66 6.74 10.76
N THR A 308 -9.00 6.59 9.50
CA THR A 308 -10.29 6.06 9.06
C THR A 308 -10.26 4.53 9.03
N ARG A 309 -11.44 3.89 8.97
CA ARG A 309 -11.57 2.41 8.84
C ARG A 309 -11.18 1.87 7.46
N ALA A 310 -10.34 2.56 6.72
CA ALA A 310 -9.91 2.13 5.39
C ALA A 310 -8.95 0.94 5.48
N GLY A 311 -9.26 -0.13 4.77
CA GLY A 311 -8.45 -1.36 4.73
C GLY A 311 -8.13 -1.89 6.13
N GLY A 312 -6.93 -2.41 6.32
CA GLY A 312 -6.47 -2.98 7.59
C GLY A 312 -6.15 -1.98 8.72
N ASN A 313 -6.44 -0.67 8.57
CA ASN A 313 -6.13 0.30 9.62
C ASN A 313 -6.79 -0.05 10.97
N SER A 314 -8.06 -0.52 10.96
CA SER A 314 -8.78 -0.92 12.17
C SER A 314 -8.36 -2.31 12.70
N GLU A 315 -7.55 -3.06 11.99
CA GLU A 315 -6.98 -4.31 12.49
C GLU A 315 -5.75 -4.04 13.37
N VAL A 316 -4.99 -2.99 13.05
CA VAL A 316 -3.77 -2.63 13.79
C VAL A 316 -4.03 -1.57 14.85
N VAL A 317 -4.81 -0.52 14.54
CA VAL A 317 -5.17 0.51 15.51
C VAL A 317 -6.36 0.06 16.34
N GLU A 318 -6.21 0.05 17.65
CA GLU A 318 -7.26 -0.21 18.62
C GLU A 318 -7.80 1.13 19.14
N ASP A 319 -9.10 1.37 18.85
CA ASP A 319 -9.71 2.66 19.11
C ASP A 319 -9.65 3.04 20.59
N ASN A 320 -9.24 4.26 20.87
CA ASN A 320 -9.03 4.81 22.23
C ASN A 320 -7.93 4.12 23.07
N GLN A 321 -7.21 3.14 22.53
CA GLN A 321 -6.13 2.44 23.25
C GLN A 321 -4.76 2.69 22.59
N THR A 322 -4.65 2.43 21.28
CA THR A 322 -3.39 2.59 20.53
C THR A 322 -3.46 3.71 19.49
N GLY A 323 -4.62 4.36 19.40
CA GLY A 323 -4.93 5.46 18.49
C GLY A 323 -6.42 5.75 18.49
N PHE A 324 -6.89 6.44 17.46
CA PHE A 324 -8.28 6.85 17.33
C PHE A 324 -8.80 6.53 15.92
N ILE A 325 -10.00 6.00 15.84
CA ILE A 325 -10.62 5.61 14.58
C ILE A 325 -11.81 6.53 14.28
N ALA A 326 -11.76 7.20 13.12
CA ALA A 326 -12.90 7.88 12.57
C ALA A 326 -13.82 6.86 11.86
N ASN A 327 -15.10 6.83 12.25
CA ASN A 327 -16.05 5.83 11.77
C ASN A 327 -16.48 6.01 10.30
N ALA A 328 -16.19 7.17 9.70
CA ALA A 328 -16.45 7.46 8.29
C ALA A 328 -15.37 8.39 7.72
N VAL A 329 -15.27 8.45 6.39
CA VAL A 329 -14.36 9.36 5.69
C VAL A 329 -15.07 10.70 5.45
N THR A 330 -15.52 11.32 6.53
CA THR A 330 -16.17 12.65 6.53
C THR A 330 -15.44 13.60 7.46
N VAL A 331 -15.69 14.89 7.29
CA VAL A 331 -15.12 15.94 8.15
C VAL A 331 -15.58 15.75 9.60
N GLU A 332 -16.85 15.44 9.79
CA GLU A 332 -17.48 15.27 11.11
C GLU A 332 -16.89 14.10 11.88
N ALA A 333 -16.76 12.94 11.22
CA ALA A 333 -16.21 11.74 11.85
C ALA A 333 -14.71 11.87 12.14
N PHE A 334 -13.97 12.52 11.24
CA PHE A 334 -12.54 12.74 11.44
C PHE A 334 -12.28 13.81 12.51
N ASP A 335 -13.12 14.83 12.55
CA ASP A 335 -13.11 15.86 13.60
C ASP A 335 -13.39 15.26 14.99
N GLU A 336 -14.35 14.37 15.09
CA GLU A 336 -14.67 13.66 16.35
C GLU A 336 -13.48 12.82 16.84
N ALA A 337 -12.87 12.04 15.97
CA ALA A 337 -11.71 11.21 16.32
C ALA A 337 -10.49 12.08 16.70
N LEU A 338 -10.23 13.15 15.96
CA LEU A 338 -9.16 14.09 16.27
C LEU A 338 -9.43 14.85 17.57
N GLU A 339 -10.70 15.16 17.89
CA GLU A 339 -11.10 15.78 19.17
C GLU A 339 -10.80 14.87 20.36
N ARG A 340 -11.09 13.56 20.26
CA ARG A 340 -10.70 12.58 21.28
C ARG A 340 -9.19 12.56 21.50
N ALA A 341 -8.41 12.63 20.41
CA ALA A 341 -6.96 12.71 20.48
C ALA A 341 -6.50 14.02 21.17
N TRP A 342 -7.15 15.14 20.88
CA TRP A 342 -6.86 16.42 21.54
C TRP A 342 -7.16 16.39 23.05
N GLN A 343 -8.28 15.86 23.43
CA GLN A 343 -8.69 15.76 24.85
C GLN A 343 -7.73 14.85 25.65
N ARG A 344 -7.20 13.82 25.00
CA ARG A 344 -6.27 12.85 25.60
C ARG A 344 -4.80 13.06 25.20
N ARG A 345 -4.43 14.27 24.77
CA ARG A 345 -3.07 14.54 24.26
C ARG A 345 -1.96 14.33 25.30
N SER A 346 -2.24 14.44 26.59
CA SER A 346 -1.31 14.09 27.65
C SER A 346 -1.04 12.57 27.77
N GLU A 347 -1.92 11.74 27.24
CA GLU A 347 -1.83 10.29 27.25
C GLU A 347 -1.17 9.71 25.98
N LEU A 348 -0.89 10.52 24.96
CA LEU A 348 -0.35 10.03 23.68
C LEU A 348 0.97 9.25 23.86
N SER A 349 1.75 9.59 24.88
CA SER A 349 2.98 8.87 25.23
C SER A 349 2.69 7.41 25.62
N SER A 350 1.79 7.20 26.55
CA SER A 350 1.40 5.86 27.03
C SER A 350 0.67 5.07 25.94
N MET A 351 -0.19 5.72 25.18
CA MET A 351 -0.85 5.11 24.02
C MET A 351 0.16 4.68 22.95
N GLY A 352 1.21 5.47 22.73
CA GLY A 352 2.30 5.13 21.82
C GLY A 352 3.07 3.88 22.23
N VAL A 353 3.33 3.70 23.54
CA VAL A 353 3.95 2.47 24.05
C VAL A 353 3.06 1.25 23.77
N LEU A 354 1.75 1.38 24.00
CA LEU A 354 0.78 0.32 23.69
C LEU A 354 0.72 0.04 22.18
N ALA A 355 0.73 1.08 21.36
CA ALA A 355 0.75 0.96 19.90
C ALA A 355 1.99 0.20 19.41
N ALA A 356 3.17 0.54 19.94
CA ALA A 356 4.41 -0.12 19.58
C ALA A 356 4.45 -1.59 20.01
N ARG A 357 3.90 -1.91 21.17
CA ARG A 357 3.77 -3.29 21.64
C ARG A 357 2.83 -4.08 20.74
N ARG A 358 1.62 -3.56 20.50
CA ARG A 358 0.60 -4.21 19.68
C ARG A 358 1.11 -4.55 18.28
N ILE A 359 1.71 -3.60 17.58
CA ILE A 359 2.16 -3.86 16.20
C ILE A 359 3.29 -4.89 16.14
N ARG A 360 4.16 -4.96 17.17
CA ARG A 360 5.20 -5.99 17.26
C ARG A 360 4.64 -7.38 17.54
N GLU A 361 3.56 -7.47 18.31
CA GLU A 361 2.86 -8.73 18.60
C GLU A 361 2.09 -9.26 17.37
N LEU A 362 1.54 -8.37 16.56
CA LEU A 362 0.74 -8.74 15.39
C LEU A 362 1.58 -9.13 14.18
N MET A 363 2.70 -8.46 13.95
CA MET A 363 3.50 -8.65 12.74
C MET A 363 4.51 -9.79 12.87
N PRO A 364 4.68 -10.63 11.84
CA PRO A 364 5.80 -11.55 11.75
C PRO A 364 7.13 -10.82 11.91
N GLU A 365 8.15 -11.49 12.43
CA GLU A 365 9.47 -10.91 12.58
C GLU A 365 10.07 -10.50 11.22
N ASP A 366 9.90 -11.34 10.22
CA ASP A 366 10.25 -11.05 8.82
C ASP A 366 9.08 -11.44 7.91
N PRO A 367 8.19 -10.49 7.54
CA PRO A 367 7.07 -10.75 6.64
C PRO A 367 7.50 -11.24 5.25
N CYS A 368 8.68 -10.83 4.77
CA CYS A 368 9.18 -11.27 3.47
C CYS A 368 9.64 -12.73 3.49
N LEU A 369 10.28 -13.14 4.59
CA LEU A 369 10.67 -14.53 4.80
C LEU A 369 9.43 -15.42 4.98
N ASP A 370 8.49 -15.01 5.83
CA ASP A 370 7.21 -15.71 6.02
C ASP A 370 6.48 -15.91 4.69
N PHE A 371 6.42 -14.87 3.87
CA PHE A 371 5.79 -14.96 2.56
C PHE A 371 6.56 -15.89 1.60
N ALA A 372 7.89 -15.85 1.59
CA ALA A 372 8.70 -16.76 0.77
C ALA A 372 8.47 -18.23 1.16
N GLU A 373 8.35 -18.53 2.46
CA GLU A 373 8.06 -19.88 2.96
C GLU A 373 6.66 -20.36 2.56
N ARG A 374 5.64 -19.50 2.69
CA ARG A 374 4.28 -19.79 2.22
C ARG A 374 4.26 -20.09 0.72
N LEU A 375 5.00 -19.31 -0.09
CA LEU A 375 5.10 -19.57 -1.53
C LEU A 375 5.73 -20.94 -1.82
N LEU A 376 6.76 -21.37 -1.07
CA LEU A 376 7.34 -22.69 -1.23
C LEU A 376 6.32 -23.80 -0.94
N VAL A 377 5.50 -23.65 0.10
CA VAL A 377 4.42 -24.60 0.44
C VAL A 377 3.31 -24.60 -0.63
N VAL A 378 2.86 -23.45 -1.11
CA VAL A 378 1.78 -23.32 -2.12
C VAL A 378 2.17 -23.99 -3.45
N PHE A 379 3.46 -23.99 -3.76
CA PHE A 379 3.98 -24.53 -5.01
C PHE A 379 4.79 -25.83 -4.87
N SER A 380 4.71 -26.47 -3.70
CA SER A 380 5.29 -27.80 -3.46
C SER A 380 4.60 -28.90 -4.28
#